data_aecc395990f070a5496ae1884ccff20b
#
_entry.id   aecc395990f070a5496ae1884ccff20b
#
_cell.length_a   1.000
_cell.length_b   1.000
_cell.length_c   1.000
_cell.angle_alpha   90.00
_cell.angle_beta   90.00
_cell.angle_gamma   90.00
#
_symmetry.space_group_name_H-M   'P 1'
#
loop_
_entity.id
_entity.type
_entity.pdbx_description
1 polymer ?
#
loop_
_entity_poly.entity_id
_entity_poly.type
_entity_poly.pdbx_seq_one_letter_code
_entity_poly.pdbx_strand_id
1 'polypeptide(L)'
;MKTNAFVLIFISLLALPETKGHQGLMATLFVQKSAEFYSNSIGIYNSAMDKLPALVEDKNYTAALEQTSGFSGKPPAVILDIDQTVLDNIAYQARLIENGRYYPDGWDAWCMEEKAYYIPGVEEFLALATSLGVEVFFVTNRTANLEEATRNNLEKLGFSFSTKLDQLLMKGEKPEWTSDKTSRRQLIADDYRIVMMIGDNFGDFVSLDVNRSSTEQRNNAAKAYNEMWGHSWFCLLYTSPSPRDATLSRMPSSA
;
A
#
# COMPACT_ATOMS: atom_id res chain seq x y z
N MET A 1 -53.40 63.27 4.01
CA MET A 1 -52.66 62.25 4.78
C MET A 1 -52.27 61.15 3.81
N LYS A 2 -50.99 61.04 3.45
CA LYS A 2 -50.46 59.99 2.55
C LYS A 2 -49.69 59.03 3.41
N THR A 3 -50.20 57.80 3.56
CA THR A 3 -49.61 56.72 4.31
C THR A 3 -48.56 56.05 3.44
N ASN A 4 -47.28 56.17 3.82
CA ASN A 4 -46.19 55.44 3.20
C ASN A 4 -46.14 54.04 3.80
N ALA A 5 -46.41 53.02 3.00
CA ALA A 5 -46.19 51.63 3.38
C ALA A 5 -44.72 51.28 3.14
N PHE A 6 -43.98 50.99 4.21
CA PHE A 6 -42.64 50.43 4.14
C PHE A 6 -42.75 48.90 3.89
N VAL A 7 -42.30 48.45 2.73
CA VAL A 7 -42.16 47.03 2.41
C VAL A 7 -40.80 46.57 2.95
N LEU A 8 -40.80 45.81 4.01
CA LEU A 8 -39.63 45.11 4.52
C LEU A 8 -39.37 43.86 3.66
N ILE A 9 -38.37 43.92 2.83
CA ILE A 9 -37.86 42.72 2.09
C ILE A 9 -36.99 41.90 3.06
N PHE A 10 -37.52 40.81 3.53
CA PHE A 10 -36.73 39.79 4.22
C PHE A 10 -35.88 39.02 3.20
N ILE A 11 -34.62 39.37 3.10
CA ILE A 11 -33.63 38.54 2.38
C ILE A 11 -33.31 37.38 3.34
N SER A 12 -33.93 36.23 3.12
CA SER A 12 -33.49 35.00 3.73
C SER A 12 -32.13 34.64 3.17
N LEU A 13 -31.09 34.85 3.96
CA LEU A 13 -29.75 34.34 3.67
C LEU A 13 -29.87 32.81 3.74
N LEU A 14 -30.06 32.16 2.58
CA LEU A 14 -29.88 30.73 2.45
C LEU A 14 -28.40 30.45 2.76
N ALA A 15 -28.13 29.99 3.96
CA ALA A 15 -26.84 29.42 4.29
C ALA A 15 -26.64 28.23 3.34
N LEU A 16 -25.79 28.41 2.34
CA LEU A 16 -25.32 27.29 1.53
C LEU A 16 -24.70 26.29 2.50
N PRO A 17 -25.06 25.00 2.43
CA PRO A 17 -24.42 24.02 3.26
C PRO A 17 -22.91 24.07 3.00
N GLU A 18 -22.12 24.26 4.05
CA GLU A 18 -20.67 24.10 3.99
C GLU A 18 -20.40 22.69 3.47
N THR A 19 -20.09 22.55 2.21
CA THR A 19 -19.62 21.29 1.64
C THR A 19 -18.20 21.07 2.19
N LYS A 20 -18.11 20.40 3.33
CA LYS A 20 -16.82 19.87 3.79
C LYS A 20 -16.33 18.95 2.70
N GLY A 21 -15.32 19.39 1.96
CA GLY A 21 -14.70 18.57 0.91
C GLY A 21 -14.24 17.24 1.50
N HIS A 22 -14.40 16.15 0.75
CA HIS A 22 -13.93 14.84 1.18
C HIS A 22 -12.40 14.88 1.34
N GLN A 23 -11.88 14.47 2.50
CA GLN A 23 -10.45 14.56 2.83
C GLN A 23 -9.54 13.86 1.82
N GLY A 24 -10.03 12.77 1.20
CA GLY A 24 -9.30 12.01 0.18
C GLY A 24 -9.24 12.65 -1.20
N LEU A 25 -9.99 13.74 -1.46
CA LEU A 25 -10.15 14.29 -2.82
C LEU A 25 -8.82 14.69 -3.45
N MET A 26 -8.01 15.47 -2.76
CA MET A 26 -6.74 15.97 -3.31
C MET A 26 -5.75 14.83 -3.54
N ALA A 27 -5.68 13.88 -2.60
CA ALA A 27 -4.82 12.69 -2.73
C ALA A 27 -5.26 11.82 -3.93
N THR A 28 -6.57 11.60 -4.09
CA THR A 28 -7.11 10.84 -5.22
C THR A 28 -6.84 11.52 -6.56
N LEU A 29 -7.04 12.84 -6.64
CA LEU A 29 -6.73 13.62 -7.85
C LEU A 29 -5.22 13.58 -8.17
N PHE A 30 -4.35 13.66 -7.17
CA PHE A 30 -2.91 13.54 -7.36
C PHE A 30 -2.56 12.19 -8.00
N VAL A 31 -3.02 11.07 -7.44
CA VAL A 31 -2.74 9.74 -7.98
C VAL A 31 -3.30 9.58 -9.40
N GLN A 32 -4.53 10.05 -9.65
CA GLN A 32 -5.17 9.86 -10.96
C GLN A 32 -4.63 10.77 -12.08
N LYS A 33 -4.07 11.93 -11.74
CA LYS A 33 -3.83 12.98 -12.73
C LYS A 33 -2.40 13.49 -12.77
N SER A 34 -1.56 13.19 -11.77
CA SER A 34 -0.21 13.73 -11.76
C SER A 34 0.79 12.84 -12.50
N ALA A 35 1.63 13.48 -13.30
CA ALA A 35 2.80 12.84 -13.89
C ALA A 35 3.82 12.44 -12.81
N GLU A 36 3.82 13.14 -11.67
CA GLU A 36 4.71 12.90 -10.55
C GLU A 36 4.42 11.56 -9.87
N PHE A 37 3.14 11.19 -9.69
CA PHE A 37 2.80 9.85 -9.17
C PHE A 37 3.31 8.76 -10.10
N TYR A 38 3.02 8.87 -11.39
CA TYR A 38 3.50 7.93 -12.41
C TYR A 38 5.03 7.83 -12.40
N SER A 39 5.73 8.98 -12.46
CA SER A 39 7.18 9.03 -12.51
C SER A 39 7.84 8.45 -11.27
N ASN A 40 7.28 8.75 -10.08
CA ASN A 40 7.80 8.20 -8.82
C ASN A 40 7.62 6.69 -8.75
N SER A 41 6.48 6.16 -9.15
CA SER A 41 6.24 4.71 -9.16
C SER A 41 7.22 3.98 -10.08
N ILE A 42 7.35 4.45 -11.33
CA ILE A 42 8.35 3.92 -12.29
C ILE A 42 9.77 4.05 -11.72
N GLY A 43 10.13 5.19 -11.13
CA GLY A 43 11.46 5.43 -10.57
C GLY A 43 11.79 4.46 -9.43
N ILE A 44 10.82 4.16 -8.56
CA ILE A 44 10.99 3.19 -7.46
C ILE A 44 11.19 1.78 -8.02
N TYR A 45 10.34 1.33 -8.95
CA TYR A 45 10.48 0.00 -9.54
C TYR A 45 11.75 -0.15 -10.37
N ASN A 46 12.16 0.87 -11.14
CA ASN A 46 13.44 0.88 -11.84
C ASN A 46 14.61 0.74 -10.86
N SER A 47 14.58 1.49 -9.75
CA SER A 47 15.61 1.39 -8.71
C SER A 47 15.63 0.00 -8.06
N ALA A 48 14.47 -0.61 -7.84
CA ALA A 48 14.36 -1.98 -7.34
C ALA A 48 14.95 -2.99 -8.34
N MET A 49 14.62 -2.85 -9.62
CA MET A 49 15.17 -3.69 -10.70
C MET A 49 16.69 -3.58 -10.83
N ASP A 50 17.24 -2.37 -10.70
CA ASP A 50 18.69 -2.14 -10.74
C ASP A 50 19.43 -2.83 -9.58
N LYS A 51 18.80 -2.95 -8.41
CA LYS A 51 19.40 -3.58 -7.22
C LYS A 51 19.24 -5.09 -7.18
N LEU A 52 18.14 -5.61 -7.72
CA LEU A 52 17.75 -7.00 -7.57
C LEU A 52 18.83 -8.02 -7.97
N PRO A 53 19.53 -7.90 -9.12
CA PRO A 53 20.56 -8.88 -9.50
C PRO A 53 21.68 -8.99 -8.47
N ALA A 54 22.21 -7.87 -8.00
CA ALA A 54 23.28 -7.86 -6.99
C ALA A 54 22.83 -8.46 -5.66
N LEU A 55 21.60 -8.18 -5.23
CA LEU A 55 21.02 -8.76 -4.00
C LEU A 55 20.79 -10.27 -4.13
N VAL A 56 20.47 -10.76 -5.33
CA VAL A 56 20.34 -12.21 -5.59
C VAL A 56 21.70 -12.90 -5.48
N GLU A 57 22.78 -12.27 -5.95
CA GLU A 57 24.13 -12.81 -5.90
C GLU A 57 24.74 -12.78 -4.49
N ASP A 58 24.45 -11.74 -3.68
CA ASP A 58 24.96 -11.63 -2.31
C ASP A 58 24.25 -12.60 -1.37
N LYS A 59 24.86 -13.75 -1.16
CA LYS A 59 24.34 -14.81 -0.27
C LYS A 59 24.40 -14.46 1.22
N ASN A 60 25.12 -13.41 1.58
CA ASN A 60 25.28 -12.98 2.98
C ASN A 60 24.32 -11.84 3.37
N TYR A 61 23.48 -11.39 2.44
CA TYR A 61 22.52 -10.33 2.65
C TYR A 61 21.07 -10.85 2.69
N THR A 62 20.28 -10.26 3.58
CA THR A 62 18.81 -10.42 3.62
C THR A 62 18.14 -9.07 3.87
N ALA A 63 16.98 -8.87 3.27
CA ALA A 63 16.12 -7.69 3.49
C ALA A 63 15.17 -7.87 4.69
N ALA A 64 15.03 -9.09 5.23
CA ALA A 64 14.07 -9.37 6.28
C ALA A 64 14.71 -9.28 7.67
N LEU A 65 14.10 -8.51 8.56
CA LEU A 65 14.52 -8.41 9.96
C LEU A 65 14.36 -9.73 10.72
N GLU A 66 13.49 -10.59 10.24
CA GLU A 66 13.23 -11.92 10.77
C GLU A 66 14.37 -12.91 10.50
N GLN A 67 15.24 -12.63 9.52
CA GLN A 67 16.35 -13.53 9.14
C GLN A 67 17.67 -13.06 9.75
N THR A 68 18.06 -13.63 10.88
CA THR A 68 19.31 -13.29 11.56
C THR A 68 20.46 -14.25 11.23
N SER A 69 20.18 -15.45 10.70
CA SER A 69 21.18 -16.47 10.35
C SER A 69 20.58 -17.57 9.47
N GLY A 70 21.43 -18.43 8.89
CA GLY A 70 21.00 -19.65 8.20
C GLY A 70 20.32 -19.45 6.85
N PHE A 71 20.39 -18.26 6.26
CA PHE A 71 19.67 -17.93 5.01
C PHE A 71 20.52 -18.03 3.74
N SER A 72 21.86 -18.08 3.84
CA SER A 72 22.76 -17.98 2.68
C SER A 72 22.58 -19.09 1.64
N GLY A 73 22.13 -20.28 2.07
CA GLY A 73 21.86 -21.42 1.19
C GLY A 73 20.44 -21.49 0.64
N LYS A 74 19.54 -20.59 1.08
CA LYS A 74 18.14 -20.60 0.67
C LYS A 74 17.95 -19.94 -0.70
N PRO A 75 16.94 -20.37 -1.48
CA PRO A 75 16.59 -19.70 -2.74
C PRO A 75 16.14 -18.25 -2.48
N PRO A 76 16.41 -17.33 -3.44
CA PRO A 76 16.03 -15.94 -3.27
C PRO A 76 14.52 -15.73 -3.44
N ALA A 77 13.95 -14.83 -2.64
CA ALA A 77 12.58 -14.38 -2.77
C ALA A 77 12.45 -12.88 -2.56
N VAL A 78 11.42 -12.30 -3.15
CA VAL A 78 10.95 -10.94 -2.88
C VAL A 78 9.56 -10.97 -2.25
N ILE A 79 9.29 -10.01 -1.36
CA ILE A 79 7.97 -9.82 -0.75
C ILE A 79 7.41 -8.49 -1.22
N LEU A 80 6.18 -8.52 -1.73
CA LEU A 80 5.41 -7.32 -2.08
C LEU A 80 4.12 -7.26 -1.26
N ASP A 81 3.73 -6.07 -0.83
CA ASP A 81 2.34 -5.80 -0.48
C ASP A 81 1.48 -5.73 -1.76
N ILE A 82 0.15 -5.74 -1.63
CA ILE A 82 -0.76 -5.70 -2.78
C ILE A 82 -1.33 -4.30 -2.99
N ASP A 83 -2.00 -3.75 -1.97
CA ASP A 83 -2.83 -2.56 -2.14
C ASP A 83 -1.97 -1.29 -2.20
N GLN A 84 -2.06 -0.52 -3.28
CA GLN A 84 -1.22 0.65 -3.59
C GLN A 84 0.29 0.32 -3.70
N THR A 85 0.60 -0.95 -3.80
CA THR A 85 1.95 -1.45 -4.12
C THR A 85 1.93 -2.15 -5.46
N VAL A 86 1.18 -3.23 -5.60
CA VAL A 86 1.01 -4.00 -6.85
C VAL A 86 -0.26 -3.56 -7.58
N LEU A 87 -1.38 -3.45 -6.87
CA LEU A 87 -2.69 -3.09 -7.41
C LEU A 87 -3.09 -1.65 -7.05
N ASP A 88 -3.50 -0.91 -8.06
CA ASP A 88 -4.03 0.45 -7.92
C ASP A 88 -5.51 0.43 -7.57
N ASN A 89 -5.84 0.87 -6.36
CA ASN A 89 -7.21 0.97 -5.86
C ASN A 89 -7.78 2.39 -5.96
N ILE A 90 -7.18 3.25 -6.76
CA ILE A 90 -7.61 4.66 -6.86
C ILE A 90 -9.05 4.82 -7.35
N ALA A 91 -9.54 3.89 -8.17
CA ALA A 91 -10.93 3.89 -8.62
C ALA A 91 -11.91 3.63 -7.47
N TYR A 92 -11.54 2.79 -6.51
CA TYR A 92 -12.30 2.61 -5.27
C TYR A 92 -12.33 3.90 -4.43
N GLN A 93 -11.17 4.56 -4.28
CA GLN A 93 -11.10 5.84 -3.55
C GLN A 93 -11.98 6.92 -4.20
N ALA A 94 -12.02 6.98 -5.53
CA ALA A 94 -12.91 7.89 -6.25
C ALA A 94 -14.39 7.62 -5.94
N ARG A 95 -14.80 6.35 -5.92
CA ARG A 95 -16.17 5.95 -5.56
C ARG A 95 -16.55 6.33 -4.12
N LEU A 96 -15.62 6.21 -3.18
CA LEU A 96 -15.84 6.67 -1.80
C LEU A 96 -16.14 8.16 -1.75
N ILE A 97 -15.35 8.97 -2.49
CA ILE A 97 -15.52 10.43 -2.55
C ILE A 97 -16.87 10.80 -3.18
N GLU A 98 -17.21 10.20 -4.32
CA GLU A 98 -18.48 10.45 -5.03
C GLU A 98 -19.70 10.15 -4.17
N ASN A 99 -19.61 9.14 -3.30
CA ASN A 99 -20.70 8.70 -2.44
C ASN A 99 -20.62 9.27 -1.01
N GLY A 100 -19.66 10.13 -0.70
CA GLY A 100 -19.44 10.68 0.64
C GLY A 100 -19.14 9.60 1.69
N ARG A 101 -18.50 8.50 1.28
CA ARG A 101 -18.16 7.36 2.12
C ARG A 101 -16.67 7.31 2.41
N TYR A 102 -16.29 6.46 3.35
CA TYR A 102 -14.91 6.25 3.78
C TYR A 102 -14.59 4.75 3.86
N TYR A 103 -13.30 4.42 3.74
CA TYR A 103 -12.85 3.05 3.98
C TYR A 103 -13.32 2.54 5.36
N PRO A 104 -13.84 1.31 5.49
CA PRO A 104 -13.83 0.22 4.49
C PRO A 104 -15.14 0.05 3.70
N ASP A 105 -16.00 1.04 3.58
CA ASP A 105 -17.30 0.92 2.92
C ASP A 105 -17.15 0.40 1.48
N GLY A 106 -17.74 -0.77 1.19
CA GLY A 106 -17.72 -1.38 -0.14
C GLY A 106 -16.36 -1.93 -0.58
N TRP A 107 -15.41 -2.09 0.34
CA TRP A 107 -14.07 -2.61 0.04
C TRP A 107 -14.10 -4.02 -0.56
N ASP A 108 -14.81 -4.95 0.10
CA ASP A 108 -14.89 -6.34 -0.39
C ASP A 108 -15.55 -6.40 -1.78
N ALA A 109 -16.61 -5.61 -1.99
CA ALA A 109 -17.26 -5.52 -3.29
C ALA A 109 -16.32 -5.01 -4.39
N TRP A 110 -15.46 -4.03 -4.09
CA TRP A 110 -14.43 -3.55 -5.00
C TRP A 110 -13.43 -4.65 -5.35
N CYS A 111 -12.89 -5.34 -4.36
CA CYS A 111 -11.94 -6.43 -4.58
C CYS A 111 -12.55 -7.55 -5.45
N MET A 112 -13.84 -7.90 -5.22
CA MET A 112 -14.57 -8.90 -5.98
C MET A 112 -14.88 -8.48 -7.43
N GLU A 113 -14.74 -7.20 -7.78
CA GLU A 113 -14.82 -6.77 -9.19
C GLU A 113 -13.61 -7.20 -10.02
N GLU A 114 -12.46 -7.48 -9.38
CA GLU A 114 -11.21 -7.94 -10.02
C GLU A 114 -10.74 -7.00 -11.14
N LYS A 115 -10.88 -5.67 -10.93
CA LYS A 115 -10.64 -4.62 -11.95
C LYS A 115 -9.48 -3.69 -11.63
N ALA A 116 -8.76 -3.92 -10.53
CA ALA A 116 -7.59 -3.12 -10.22
C ALA A 116 -6.50 -3.37 -11.26
N TYR A 117 -5.83 -2.31 -11.71
CA TYR A 117 -4.68 -2.37 -12.60
C TYR A 117 -3.38 -2.45 -11.81
N TYR A 118 -2.27 -2.76 -12.47
CA TYR A 118 -0.94 -2.63 -11.88
C TYR A 118 -0.59 -1.17 -11.58
N ILE A 119 0.09 -0.95 -10.45
CA ILE A 119 0.86 0.27 -10.23
C ILE A 119 1.97 0.33 -11.30
N PRO A 120 2.26 1.51 -11.89
CA PRO A 120 3.27 1.65 -12.93
C PRO A 120 4.65 1.10 -12.51
N GLY A 121 5.22 0.22 -13.33
CA GLY A 121 6.53 -0.42 -13.12
C GLY A 121 6.48 -1.82 -12.48
N VAL A 122 5.31 -2.25 -11.99
CA VAL A 122 5.14 -3.58 -11.36
C VAL A 122 5.37 -4.70 -12.36
N GLU A 123 4.79 -4.60 -13.56
CA GLU A 123 4.85 -5.65 -14.57
C GLU A 123 6.28 -5.99 -14.94
N GLU A 124 7.08 -4.97 -15.22
CA GLU A 124 8.50 -5.12 -15.57
C GLU A 124 9.32 -5.70 -14.42
N PHE A 125 9.02 -5.28 -13.18
CA PHE A 125 9.67 -5.82 -11.98
C PHE A 125 9.36 -7.31 -11.80
N LEU A 126 8.10 -7.73 -11.91
CA LEU A 126 7.70 -9.13 -11.78
C LEU A 126 8.32 -10.00 -12.86
N ALA A 127 8.38 -9.48 -14.10
CA ALA A 127 9.03 -10.17 -15.21
C ALA A 127 10.54 -10.37 -14.96
N LEU A 128 11.23 -9.34 -14.45
CA LEU A 128 12.65 -9.44 -14.11
C LEU A 128 12.87 -10.44 -12.96
N ALA A 129 12.09 -10.36 -11.87
CA ALA A 129 12.21 -11.27 -10.75
C ALA A 129 12.07 -12.73 -11.20
N THR A 130 11.05 -13.02 -12.02
CA THR A 130 10.84 -14.34 -12.62
C THR A 130 12.03 -14.78 -13.48
N SER A 131 12.57 -13.89 -14.32
CA SER A 131 13.71 -14.20 -15.20
C SER A 131 15.01 -14.52 -14.44
N LEU A 132 15.15 -13.96 -13.23
CA LEU A 132 16.29 -14.21 -12.33
C LEU A 132 16.08 -15.43 -11.42
N GLY A 133 14.95 -16.14 -11.55
CA GLY A 133 14.60 -17.27 -10.68
C GLY A 133 14.33 -16.85 -9.23
N VAL A 134 13.88 -15.63 -9.02
CA VAL A 134 13.48 -15.10 -7.71
C VAL A 134 12.01 -15.40 -7.48
N GLU A 135 11.71 -16.05 -6.36
CA GLU A 135 10.33 -16.33 -5.97
C GLU A 135 9.62 -15.05 -5.53
N VAL A 136 8.37 -14.89 -5.95
CA VAL A 136 7.57 -13.71 -5.61
C VAL A 136 6.47 -14.09 -4.64
N PHE A 137 6.44 -13.43 -3.49
CA PHE A 137 5.39 -13.58 -2.49
C PHE A 137 4.63 -12.28 -2.31
N PHE A 138 3.32 -12.38 -2.21
CA PHE A 138 2.44 -11.29 -1.83
C PHE A 138 2.00 -11.45 -0.38
N VAL A 139 2.28 -10.45 0.45
CA VAL A 139 1.87 -10.43 1.86
C VAL A 139 0.94 -9.25 2.07
N THR A 140 -0.36 -9.52 2.14
CA THR A 140 -1.39 -8.48 2.13
C THR A 140 -2.30 -8.51 3.36
N ASN A 141 -2.86 -7.36 3.72
CA ASN A 141 -3.92 -7.25 4.72
C ASN A 141 -5.33 -7.34 4.15
N ARG A 142 -5.49 -7.69 2.87
CA ARG A 142 -6.74 -8.23 2.36
C ARG A 142 -7.08 -9.48 3.17
N THR A 143 -8.35 -9.66 3.48
CA THR A 143 -8.82 -10.80 4.28
C THR A 143 -8.98 -12.06 3.45
N ALA A 144 -8.81 -13.23 4.05
CA ALA A 144 -8.82 -14.54 3.39
C ALA A 144 -10.05 -14.79 2.49
N ASN A 145 -11.22 -14.22 2.82
CA ASN A 145 -12.41 -14.30 1.97
C ASN A 145 -12.27 -13.62 0.59
N LEU A 146 -11.24 -12.81 0.39
CA LEU A 146 -10.94 -12.12 -0.86
C LEU A 146 -9.83 -12.82 -1.68
N GLU A 147 -9.36 -14.00 -1.24
CA GLU A 147 -8.22 -14.68 -1.87
C GLU A 147 -8.47 -14.97 -3.35
N GLU A 148 -9.59 -15.63 -3.66
CA GLU A 148 -9.93 -15.98 -5.05
C GLU A 148 -10.00 -14.74 -5.95
N ALA A 149 -10.70 -13.69 -5.50
CA ALA A 149 -10.81 -12.45 -6.28
C ALA A 149 -9.45 -11.74 -6.46
N THR A 150 -8.61 -11.78 -5.43
CA THR A 150 -7.27 -11.18 -5.50
C THR A 150 -6.37 -11.95 -6.46
N ARG A 151 -6.39 -13.28 -6.38
CA ARG A 151 -5.67 -14.19 -7.28
C ARG A 151 -6.10 -13.97 -8.73
N ASN A 152 -7.42 -14.01 -8.99
CA ASN A 152 -7.98 -13.79 -10.31
C ASN A 152 -7.59 -12.42 -10.90
N ASN A 153 -7.58 -11.37 -10.08
CA ASN A 153 -7.17 -10.04 -10.55
C ASN A 153 -5.71 -10.03 -10.99
N LEU A 154 -4.81 -10.63 -10.20
CA LEU A 154 -3.38 -10.73 -10.54
C LEU A 154 -3.13 -11.61 -11.78
N GLU A 155 -3.86 -12.72 -11.92
CA GLU A 155 -3.77 -13.61 -13.10
C GLU A 155 -4.26 -12.91 -14.37
N LYS A 156 -5.33 -12.13 -14.29
CA LYS A 156 -5.80 -11.29 -15.43
C LYS A 156 -4.77 -10.26 -15.88
N LEU A 157 -3.91 -9.83 -14.98
CA LEU A 157 -2.80 -8.91 -15.26
C LEU A 157 -1.51 -9.65 -15.69
N GLY A 158 -1.55 -10.98 -15.80
CA GLY A 158 -0.46 -11.79 -16.34
C GLY A 158 0.44 -12.45 -15.30
N PHE A 159 0.18 -12.29 -13.99
CA PHE A 159 0.93 -13.02 -12.98
C PHE A 159 0.51 -14.49 -12.96
N SER A 160 1.49 -15.40 -12.97
CA SER A 160 1.24 -16.84 -12.93
C SER A 160 1.62 -17.39 -11.56
N PHE A 161 0.64 -17.81 -10.78
CA PHE A 161 0.88 -18.43 -9.47
C PHE A 161 1.43 -19.85 -9.60
N SER A 162 2.30 -20.22 -8.68
CA SER A 162 2.73 -21.61 -8.52
C SER A 162 1.57 -22.51 -8.12
N THR A 163 1.52 -23.70 -8.66
CA THR A 163 0.55 -24.74 -8.22
C THR A 163 1.02 -25.52 -6.98
N LYS A 164 2.28 -25.28 -6.54
CA LYS A 164 2.94 -26.03 -5.46
C LYS A 164 3.27 -25.18 -4.25
N LEU A 165 3.16 -23.87 -4.38
CA LEU A 165 3.59 -22.90 -3.39
C LEU A 165 2.47 -21.89 -3.16
N ASP A 166 2.16 -21.63 -1.91
CA ASP A 166 1.30 -20.52 -1.54
C ASP A 166 2.11 -19.21 -1.60
N GLN A 167 1.83 -18.40 -2.62
CA GLN A 167 2.50 -17.13 -2.88
C GLN A 167 1.65 -15.93 -2.47
N LEU A 168 0.41 -16.16 -1.98
CA LEU A 168 -0.54 -15.11 -1.61
C LEU A 168 -0.97 -15.28 -0.16
N LEU A 169 -0.22 -14.65 0.76
CA LEU A 169 -0.42 -14.78 2.19
C LEU A 169 -1.31 -13.65 2.71
N MET A 170 -2.55 -13.99 3.02
CA MET A 170 -3.58 -13.02 3.37
C MET A 170 -3.85 -12.95 4.88
N LYS A 171 -4.42 -11.85 5.31
CA LYS A 171 -4.84 -11.69 6.70
C LYS A 171 -6.00 -12.64 7.02
N GLY A 172 -5.87 -13.39 8.11
CA GLY A 172 -6.94 -14.24 8.64
C GLY A 172 -7.00 -15.64 8.04
N GLU A 173 -6.10 -16.04 7.13
CA GLU A 173 -5.97 -17.44 6.70
C GLU A 173 -5.54 -18.35 7.85
N LYS A 174 -4.70 -17.82 8.74
CA LYS A 174 -4.32 -18.48 9.99
C LYS A 174 -4.65 -17.57 11.17
N PRO A 175 -4.95 -18.10 12.35
CA PRO A 175 -5.29 -17.29 13.53
C PRO A 175 -4.24 -16.23 13.88
N GLU A 176 -2.96 -16.55 13.69
CA GLU A 176 -1.82 -15.67 13.96
C GLU A 176 -1.57 -14.64 12.83
N TRP A 177 -2.19 -14.79 11.67
CA TRP A 177 -2.03 -13.87 10.53
C TRP A 177 -2.97 -12.67 10.67
N THR A 178 -2.59 -11.78 11.54
CA THR A 178 -3.32 -10.53 11.83
C THR A 178 -2.94 -9.41 10.85
N SER A 179 -3.17 -8.16 11.24
CA SER A 179 -2.66 -7.00 10.48
C SER A 179 -1.13 -6.84 10.60
N ASP A 180 -0.49 -7.54 11.54
CA ASP A 180 0.97 -7.67 11.59
C ASP A 180 1.42 -8.66 10.52
N LYS A 181 2.37 -8.24 9.69
CA LYS A 181 2.90 -9.07 8.60
C LYS A 181 4.11 -9.91 9.03
N THR A 182 4.62 -9.72 10.24
CA THR A 182 5.85 -10.38 10.75
C THR A 182 5.78 -11.90 10.65
N SER A 183 4.68 -12.52 11.10
CA SER A 183 4.54 -13.98 11.08
C SER A 183 4.49 -14.56 9.66
N ARG A 184 3.91 -13.81 8.70
CA ARG A 184 3.89 -14.20 7.28
C ARG A 184 5.27 -14.05 6.63
N ARG A 185 6.01 -12.96 6.93
CA ARG A 185 7.41 -12.80 6.51
C ARG A 185 8.30 -13.88 7.09
N GLN A 186 8.11 -14.23 8.38
CA GLN A 186 8.85 -15.32 9.03
C GLN A 186 8.61 -16.66 8.32
N LEU A 187 7.36 -16.99 7.96
CA LEU A 187 7.07 -18.24 7.23
C LEU A 187 7.84 -18.31 5.90
N ILE A 188 7.87 -17.20 5.14
CA ILE A 188 8.67 -17.14 3.90
C ILE A 188 10.15 -17.25 4.22
N ALA A 189 10.61 -16.59 5.26
CA ALA A 189 12.01 -16.57 5.71
C ALA A 189 12.52 -17.96 6.16
N ASP A 190 11.62 -18.87 6.55
CA ASP A 190 11.98 -20.24 6.94
C ASP A 190 12.48 -21.08 5.76
N ASP A 191 11.99 -20.82 4.55
CA ASP A 191 12.35 -21.58 3.35
C ASP A 191 13.14 -20.77 2.30
N TYR A 192 13.00 -19.44 2.30
CA TYR A 192 13.58 -18.54 1.31
C TYR A 192 14.50 -17.50 1.95
N ARG A 193 15.47 -17.00 1.20
CA ARG A 193 16.25 -15.80 1.53
C ARG A 193 15.54 -14.60 0.95
N ILE A 194 14.98 -13.76 1.80
CA ILE A 194 14.27 -12.56 1.39
C ILE A 194 15.29 -11.51 0.97
N VAL A 195 15.39 -11.23 -0.33
CA VAL A 195 16.39 -10.29 -0.87
C VAL A 195 15.86 -8.88 -1.01
N MET A 196 14.55 -8.70 -1.10
CA MET A 196 13.93 -7.40 -1.29
C MET A 196 12.50 -7.38 -0.73
N MET A 197 12.07 -6.24 -0.21
CA MET A 197 10.69 -5.98 0.20
C MET A 197 10.18 -4.68 -0.43
N ILE A 198 8.95 -4.70 -0.94
CA ILE A 198 8.28 -3.55 -1.57
C ILE A 198 6.90 -3.39 -0.95
N GLY A 199 6.56 -2.16 -0.54
CA GLY A 199 5.28 -1.85 0.11
C GLY A 199 5.00 -0.35 0.06
N ASP A 200 3.79 0.05 0.39
CA ASP A 200 3.39 1.47 0.51
C ASP A 200 3.32 1.95 1.95
N ASN A 201 3.39 1.02 2.91
CA ASN A 201 3.26 1.31 4.33
C ASN A 201 4.47 0.80 5.13
N PHE A 202 4.89 1.57 6.14
CA PHE A 202 6.02 1.17 7.00
C PHE A 202 5.81 -0.21 7.66
N GLY A 203 4.56 -0.61 7.93
CA GLY A 203 4.21 -1.92 8.46
C GLY A 203 4.46 -3.11 7.52
N ASP A 204 4.79 -2.86 6.25
CA ASP A 204 5.21 -3.91 5.32
C ASP A 204 6.63 -4.39 5.62
N PHE A 205 7.44 -3.53 6.24
CA PHE A 205 8.86 -3.74 6.50
C PHE A 205 9.15 -4.08 7.97
N VAL A 206 8.33 -3.60 8.90
CA VAL A 206 8.54 -3.73 10.35
C VAL A 206 7.33 -4.36 11.05
N SER A 207 7.49 -4.69 12.33
CA SER A 207 6.36 -5.19 13.14
C SER A 207 5.27 -4.12 13.34
N LEU A 208 4.08 -4.59 13.65
CA LEU A 208 2.92 -3.70 13.87
C LEU A 208 3.14 -2.74 15.05
N ASP A 209 3.83 -3.16 16.10
CA ASP A 209 4.12 -2.32 17.26
C ASP A 209 4.99 -1.13 16.87
N VAL A 210 6.03 -1.34 16.06
CA VAL A 210 6.87 -0.27 15.53
C VAL A 210 6.05 0.64 14.60
N ASN A 211 5.28 0.07 13.70
CA ASN A 211 4.45 0.84 12.78
C ASN A 211 3.35 1.65 13.48
N ARG A 212 2.82 1.17 14.63
CA ARG A 212 1.78 1.83 15.42
C ARG A 212 2.30 2.71 16.56
N SER A 213 3.58 2.83 16.71
CA SER A 213 4.20 3.71 17.69
C SER A 213 3.88 5.19 17.42
N SER A 214 4.24 6.09 18.31
CA SER A 214 4.05 7.53 18.10
C SER A 214 4.75 8.00 16.82
N THR A 215 4.31 9.12 16.25
CA THR A 215 4.92 9.70 15.04
C THR A 215 6.43 9.87 15.19
N GLU A 216 6.89 10.33 16.36
CA GLU A 216 8.32 10.50 16.64
C GLU A 216 9.05 9.15 16.65
N GLN A 217 8.53 8.16 17.38
CA GLN A 217 9.12 6.82 17.46
C GLN A 217 9.14 6.14 16.09
N ARG A 218 8.04 6.24 15.34
CA ARG A 218 7.94 5.70 13.98
C ARG A 218 8.95 6.33 13.03
N ASN A 219 9.11 7.66 13.07
CA ASN A 219 10.11 8.36 12.26
C ASN A 219 11.54 8.02 12.67
N ASN A 220 11.80 7.86 13.96
CA ASN A 220 13.13 7.45 14.44
C ASN A 220 13.45 6.00 14.03
N ALA A 221 12.47 5.10 14.10
CA ALA A 221 12.62 3.74 13.59
C ALA A 221 12.91 3.72 12.08
N ALA A 222 12.17 4.52 11.28
CA ALA A 222 12.44 4.62 9.85
C ALA A 222 13.86 5.11 9.54
N LYS A 223 14.38 6.08 10.31
CA LYS A 223 15.78 6.55 10.20
C LYS A 223 16.81 5.49 10.59
N ALA A 224 16.49 4.61 11.56
CA ALA A 224 17.38 3.54 11.97
C ALA A 224 17.64 2.51 10.85
N TYR A 225 16.72 2.40 9.88
CA TYR A 225 16.84 1.54 8.71
C TYR A 225 17.28 2.27 7.44
N ASN A 226 17.99 3.38 7.57
CA ASN A 226 18.37 4.25 6.45
C ASN A 226 19.14 3.50 5.35
N GLU A 227 19.94 2.50 5.71
CA GLU A 227 20.71 1.70 4.76
C GLU A 227 19.85 0.69 3.96
N MET A 228 18.64 0.41 4.43
CA MET A 228 17.71 -0.49 3.75
C MET A 228 16.93 0.24 2.65
N TRP A 229 16.58 1.52 2.88
CA TRP A 229 15.76 2.31 1.95
C TRP A 229 16.47 2.56 0.63
N GLY A 230 15.82 2.18 -0.47
CA GLY A 230 16.38 2.29 -1.81
C GLY A 230 17.52 1.30 -2.12
N HIS A 231 17.83 0.41 -1.17
CA HIS A 231 18.75 -0.71 -1.36
C HIS A 231 17.99 -2.04 -1.48
N SER A 232 17.25 -2.41 -0.48
CA SER A 232 16.45 -3.64 -0.42
C SER A 232 15.00 -3.43 0.05
N TRP A 233 14.71 -2.26 0.60
CA TRP A 233 13.36 -1.81 0.95
C TRP A 233 12.95 -0.66 0.03
N PHE A 234 11.85 -0.85 -0.66
CA PHE A 234 11.28 0.14 -1.58
C PHE A 234 9.87 0.51 -1.14
N CYS A 235 9.71 1.74 -0.66
CA CYS A 235 8.44 2.25 -0.20
C CYS A 235 7.81 3.14 -1.27
N LEU A 236 6.64 2.73 -1.74
CA LEU A 236 5.85 3.50 -2.70
C LEU A 236 5.18 4.69 -2.01
N LEU A 237 4.86 5.71 -2.78
CA LEU A 237 4.18 6.88 -2.27
C LEU A 237 2.71 6.56 -2.01
N TYR A 238 2.34 6.42 -0.75
CA TYR A 238 0.96 6.29 -0.32
C TYR A 238 0.32 7.67 -0.18
N THR A 239 -0.74 7.91 -0.92
CA THR A 239 -1.43 9.22 -0.90
C THR A 239 -2.87 9.15 -0.45
N SER A 240 -3.40 7.96 -0.17
CA SER A 240 -4.76 7.82 0.37
C SER A 240 -4.75 8.06 1.87
N PRO A 241 -5.61 8.94 2.40
CA PRO A 241 -5.73 9.14 3.83
C PRO A 241 -6.28 7.86 4.47
N SER A 242 -5.42 7.14 5.18
CA SER A 242 -5.89 6.10 6.07
C SER A 242 -6.56 6.74 7.31
N PRO A 243 -7.42 6.03 8.03
CA PRO A 243 -7.93 6.53 9.32
C PRO A 243 -6.83 6.94 10.31
N ARG A 244 -5.58 6.46 10.11
CA ARG A 244 -4.40 6.89 10.88
C ARG A 244 -3.88 8.25 10.46
N ASP A 245 -3.86 8.52 9.15
CA ASP A 245 -3.39 9.79 8.61
C ASP A 245 -4.36 10.91 8.98
N ALA A 246 -5.65 10.62 9.06
CA ALA A 246 -6.67 11.57 9.55
C ALA A 246 -6.47 11.97 11.04
N THR A 247 -5.87 11.12 11.85
CA THR A 247 -5.48 11.44 13.23
C THR A 247 -4.18 12.25 13.29
N LEU A 248 -3.29 12.11 12.31
CA LEU A 248 -2.04 12.85 12.21
C LEU A 248 -2.24 14.24 11.56
N SER A 249 -3.25 14.40 10.72
CA SER A 249 -3.54 15.66 10.01
C SER A 249 -4.39 16.67 10.81
N ARG A 250 -4.69 16.42 12.07
CA ARG A 250 -5.15 17.47 12.96
C ARG A 250 -3.97 18.39 13.31
N MET A 251 -3.60 19.25 12.36
CA MET A 251 -2.82 20.42 12.70
C MET A 251 -3.60 21.17 13.78
N PRO A 252 -2.97 21.57 14.91
CA PRO A 252 -3.58 22.54 15.78
C PRO A 252 -3.88 23.76 14.91
N SER A 253 -5.15 24.17 14.86
CA SER A 253 -5.47 25.47 14.33
C SER A 253 -4.61 26.46 15.10
N SER A 254 -3.62 27.04 14.46
CA SER A 254 -2.87 28.14 15.00
C SER A 254 -3.88 29.24 15.34
N ALA A 255 -4.02 29.51 16.63
CA ALA A 255 -4.67 30.69 17.13
C ALA A 255 -3.97 31.95 16.62
#